data_e2fe6a37bce1615f95a12b99653965ee
#
_entry.id   e2fe6a37bce1615f95a12b99653965ee
#
_cell.length_a   1.000
_cell.length_b   1.000
_cell.length_c   1.000
_cell.angle_alpha   90.00
_cell.angle_beta   90.00
_cell.angle_gamma   90.00
#
_symmetry.space_group_name_H-M   'P 1'
#
loop_
_entity.id
_entity.type
_entity.pdbx_description
1 polymer ?
#
loop_
_entity_poly.entity_id
_entity_poly.type
_entity_poly.pdbx_seq_one_letter_code
_entity_poly.pdbx_strand_id
1 'polypeptide(L)'
;SAASDVYKRQIKAVFELRTMSECGFMPQLVCCRDCGTYDEGDAFYLDAQEGHLLCASCAAKAGKNCNLDKAALFALRHICLVEDKKIFAFKISVGSLAKLSAVAENYALTHLDKPLKSYAFLKSVLP
;
A
#
# COMPACT_ATOMS: atom_id res chain seq x y z
N SER A 1 -10.30 6.62 -21.15
CA SER A 1 -9.10 7.42 -21.42
C SER A 1 -7.98 7.07 -20.46
N ALA A 2 -6.77 7.46 -20.77
CA ALA A 2 -5.61 7.22 -19.89
C ALA A 2 -5.80 7.89 -18.52
N ALA A 3 -6.32 9.11 -18.50
CA ALA A 3 -6.60 9.83 -17.26
C ALA A 3 -7.66 9.12 -16.41
N SER A 4 -8.69 8.57 -17.03
CA SER A 4 -9.72 7.80 -16.34
C SER A 4 -9.15 6.52 -15.74
N ASP A 5 -8.25 5.83 -16.46
CA ASP A 5 -7.63 4.61 -16.00
C ASP A 5 -6.69 4.86 -14.80
N VAL A 6 -5.94 5.96 -14.82
CA VAL A 6 -5.08 6.39 -13.72
C VAL A 6 -5.93 6.69 -12.48
N TYR A 7 -7.03 7.41 -12.64
CA TYR A 7 -7.94 7.74 -11.54
C TYR A 7 -8.56 6.48 -10.92
N LYS A 8 -9.01 5.54 -11.76
CA LYS A 8 -9.56 4.26 -11.28
C LYS A 8 -8.54 3.45 -10.51
N ARG A 9 -7.29 3.42 -10.96
CA ARG A 9 -6.19 2.73 -10.29
C ARG A 9 -5.93 3.34 -8.91
N GLN A 10 -5.94 4.67 -8.81
CA GLN A 10 -5.76 5.36 -7.55
C GLN A 10 -6.88 5.04 -6.56
N ILE A 11 -8.13 5.08 -7.00
CA ILE A 11 -9.30 4.74 -6.18
C ILE A 11 -9.19 3.30 -5.67
N LYS A 12 -8.83 2.37 -6.55
CA LYS A 12 -8.70 0.95 -6.19
C LYS A 12 -7.64 0.76 -5.10
N ALA A 13 -6.46 1.39 -5.25
CA ALA A 13 -5.39 1.29 -4.26
C ALA A 13 -5.82 1.87 -2.91
N VAL A 14 -6.46 3.04 -2.91
CA VAL A 14 -6.98 3.66 -1.69
C VAL A 14 -7.99 2.75 -1.01
N PHE A 15 -8.92 2.20 -1.77
CA PHE A 15 -9.96 1.32 -1.24
C PHE A 15 -9.35 0.07 -0.59
N GLU A 16 -8.41 -0.58 -1.27
CA GLU A 16 -7.75 -1.78 -0.75
C GLU A 16 -7.01 -1.51 0.56
N LEU A 17 -6.22 -0.44 0.59
CA LEU A 17 -5.41 -0.08 1.76
C LEU A 17 -6.28 0.36 2.95
N ARG A 18 -7.32 1.15 2.70
CA ARG A 18 -8.23 1.56 3.77
C ARG A 18 -9.02 0.38 4.31
N THR A 19 -9.48 -0.51 3.45
CA THR A 19 -10.18 -1.72 3.87
C THR A 19 -9.29 -2.57 4.77
N MET A 20 -8.02 -2.76 4.38
CA MET A 20 -7.05 -3.50 5.18
C MET A 20 -6.83 -2.85 6.53
N SER A 21 -6.65 -1.53 6.56
CA SER A 21 -6.42 -0.79 7.80
C SER A 21 -7.60 -0.90 8.74
N GLU A 22 -8.81 -0.76 8.22
CA GLU A 22 -10.04 -0.83 9.02
C GLU A 22 -10.33 -2.25 9.52
N CYS A 23 -9.87 -3.27 8.80
CA CYS A 23 -9.99 -4.66 9.21
C CYS A 23 -8.89 -5.09 10.20
N GLY A 24 -8.01 -4.19 10.61
CA GLY A 24 -6.95 -4.49 11.56
C GLY A 24 -5.67 -5.05 10.95
N PHE A 25 -5.53 -4.98 9.63
CA PHE A 25 -4.35 -5.48 8.90
C PHE A 25 -3.45 -4.36 8.39
N MET A 26 -3.48 -3.18 9.04
CA MET A 26 -2.64 -2.07 8.62
C MET A 26 -1.16 -2.44 8.71
N PRO A 27 -0.37 -2.20 7.65
CA PRO A 27 1.07 -2.48 7.71
C PRO A 27 1.78 -1.53 8.67
N GLN A 28 2.92 -1.96 9.21
CA GLN A 28 3.79 -1.12 10.04
C GLN A 28 4.60 -0.21 9.11
N LEU A 29 4.25 1.07 9.10
CA LEU A 29 4.79 2.04 8.15
C LEU A 29 5.63 3.14 8.80
N VAL A 30 5.86 3.09 10.13
CA VAL A 30 6.54 4.17 10.84
C VAL A 30 8.01 4.26 10.43
N CYS A 31 8.69 3.11 10.32
CA CYS A 31 10.11 3.10 10.00
C CYS A 31 10.52 1.71 9.49
N CYS A 32 11.76 1.63 8.98
CA CYS A 32 12.36 0.33 8.66
C CYS A 32 12.41 -0.53 9.93
N ARG A 33 11.93 -1.74 9.85
CA ARG A 33 11.91 -2.67 10.99
C ARG A 33 13.31 -2.93 11.53
N ASP A 34 14.31 -3.02 10.65
CA ASP A 34 15.64 -3.48 11.05
C ASP A 34 16.56 -2.36 11.50
N CYS A 35 16.55 -1.19 10.85
CA CYS A 35 17.46 -0.09 11.19
C CYS A 35 16.77 1.17 11.70
N GLY A 36 15.45 1.24 11.66
CA GLY A 36 14.69 2.36 12.21
C GLY A 36 14.65 3.62 11.35
N THR A 37 15.20 3.59 10.14
CA THR A 37 15.14 4.78 9.27
C THR A 37 13.70 5.06 8.83
N TYR A 38 13.34 6.36 8.76
CA TYR A 38 11.98 6.75 8.39
C TYR A 38 11.83 6.89 6.87
N ASP A 39 12.68 7.67 6.23
CA ASP A 39 12.53 7.98 4.80
C ASP A 39 13.87 8.17 4.07
N GLU A 40 14.97 7.68 4.63
CA GLU A 40 16.26 7.76 3.95
C GLU A 40 16.31 6.84 2.73
N GLY A 41 16.81 7.39 1.62
CA GLY A 41 16.92 6.66 0.36
C GLY A 41 15.68 6.80 -0.53
N ASP A 42 15.77 6.22 -1.71
CA ASP A 42 14.76 6.38 -2.76
C ASP A 42 13.92 5.13 -3.00
N ALA A 43 14.25 4.04 -2.33
CA ALA A 43 13.56 2.76 -2.54
C ALA A 43 13.34 2.06 -1.21
N PHE A 44 12.21 1.36 -1.11
CA PHE A 44 11.76 0.67 0.09
C PHE A 44 11.11 -0.65 -0.29
N TYR A 45 11.02 -1.54 0.67
CA TYR A 45 10.35 -2.82 0.50
C TYR A 45 9.25 -2.99 1.55
N LEU A 46 8.03 -3.22 1.11
CA LEU A 46 6.94 -3.62 2.01
C LEU A 46 6.75 -5.13 1.89
N ASP A 47 6.94 -5.83 3.01
CA ASP A 47 6.67 -7.26 3.10
C ASP A 47 5.18 -7.46 3.32
N ALA A 48 4.51 -8.04 2.32
CA ALA A 48 3.06 -8.22 2.38
C ALA A 48 2.64 -9.23 3.45
N GLN A 49 3.42 -10.28 3.65
CA GLN A 49 3.09 -11.33 4.62
C GLN A 49 3.26 -10.86 6.06
N GLU A 50 4.41 -10.25 6.35
CA GLU A 50 4.74 -9.80 7.70
C GLU A 50 4.19 -8.40 8.01
N GLY A 51 3.85 -7.63 6.97
CA GLY A 51 3.28 -6.29 7.14
C GLY A 51 4.26 -5.27 7.66
N HIS A 52 5.55 -5.39 7.35
CA HIS A 52 6.55 -4.44 7.79
C HIS A 52 7.34 -3.84 6.63
N LEU A 53 7.98 -2.72 6.91
CA LEU A 53 8.76 -1.94 5.95
C LEU A 53 10.25 -2.18 6.15
N LEU A 54 11.00 -2.29 5.05
CA LEU A 54 12.46 -2.29 5.06
C LEU A 54 12.97 -1.19 4.14
N CYS A 55 14.07 -0.53 4.54
CA CYS A 55 14.79 0.36 3.64
C CYS A 55 15.56 -0.46 2.60
N ALA A 56 16.08 0.22 1.56
CA ALA A 56 16.79 -0.47 0.47
C ALA A 56 17.97 -1.32 0.97
N SER A 57 18.73 -0.77 1.91
CA SER A 57 19.89 -1.47 2.48
C SER A 57 19.48 -2.74 3.23
N CYS A 58 18.48 -2.65 4.09
CA CYS A 58 18.01 -3.81 4.86
C CYS A 58 17.29 -4.82 3.96
N ALA A 59 16.57 -4.36 2.95
CA ALA A 59 15.95 -5.24 1.97
C ALA A 59 17.01 -6.05 1.20
N ALA A 60 18.09 -5.39 0.78
CA ALA A 60 19.20 -6.05 0.09
C ALA A 60 19.83 -7.14 0.96
N LYS A 61 20.04 -6.84 2.24
CA LYS A 61 20.57 -7.82 3.20
C LYS A 61 19.65 -9.02 3.38
N ALA A 62 18.36 -8.81 3.26
CA ALA A 62 17.35 -9.87 3.35
C ALA A 62 17.10 -10.58 2.02
N GLY A 63 17.81 -10.21 0.96
CA GLY A 63 17.62 -10.80 -0.38
C GLY A 63 16.33 -10.38 -1.04
N LYS A 64 15.78 -9.22 -0.69
CA LYS A 64 14.51 -8.71 -1.23
C LYS A 64 14.73 -7.54 -2.18
N ASN A 65 13.87 -7.43 -3.17
CA ASN A 65 13.86 -6.31 -4.12
C ASN A 65 12.84 -5.27 -3.68
N CYS A 66 13.24 -4.00 -3.68
CA CYS A 66 12.34 -2.91 -3.32
C CYS A 66 11.14 -2.85 -4.26
N ASN A 67 9.96 -2.62 -3.70
CA ASN A 67 8.70 -2.53 -4.43
C ASN A 67 8.02 -1.16 -4.30
N LEU A 68 8.64 -0.23 -3.58
CA LEU A 68 8.15 1.13 -3.42
C LEU A 68 9.25 2.12 -3.71
N ASP A 69 8.93 3.21 -4.38
CA ASP A 69 9.77 4.39 -4.39
C ASP A 69 9.31 5.36 -3.27
N LYS A 70 10.01 6.47 -3.12
CA LYS A 70 9.74 7.43 -2.05
C LYS A 70 8.32 8.01 -2.15
N ALA A 71 7.88 8.33 -3.37
CA ALA A 71 6.55 8.88 -3.59
C ALA A 71 5.45 7.86 -3.28
N ALA A 72 5.65 6.60 -3.67
CA ALA A 72 4.71 5.52 -3.37
C ALA A 72 4.63 5.27 -1.86
N LEU A 73 5.77 5.30 -1.15
CA LEU A 73 5.77 5.16 0.30
C LEU A 73 5.04 6.31 0.97
N PHE A 74 5.26 7.55 0.50
CA PHE A 74 4.54 8.70 1.02
C PHE A 74 3.03 8.54 0.85
N ALA A 75 2.60 8.14 -0.34
CA ALA A 75 1.17 7.91 -0.62
C ALA A 75 0.60 6.78 0.24
N LEU A 76 1.35 5.71 0.42
CA LEU A 76 0.95 4.57 1.27
C LEU A 76 0.73 5.03 2.71
N ARG A 77 1.67 5.78 3.27
CA ARG A 77 1.55 6.36 4.60
C ARG A 77 0.34 7.30 4.70
N HIS A 78 0.18 8.15 3.68
CA HIS A 78 -0.94 9.09 3.62
C HIS A 78 -2.29 8.36 3.67
N ILE A 79 -2.46 7.37 2.81
CA ILE A 79 -3.72 6.61 2.73
C ILE A 79 -4.04 5.90 4.03
N CYS A 80 -3.04 5.27 4.66
CA CYS A 80 -3.26 4.47 5.86
C CYS A 80 -3.41 5.30 7.14
N LEU A 81 -2.83 6.50 7.20
CA LEU A 81 -2.69 7.24 8.45
C LEU A 81 -3.50 8.53 8.53
N VAL A 82 -4.00 9.07 7.41
CA VAL A 82 -4.75 10.33 7.44
C VAL A 82 -6.25 10.12 7.68
N GLU A 83 -6.91 11.20 8.02
CA GLU A 83 -8.37 11.21 8.19
C GLU A 83 -9.09 10.93 6.86
N ASP A 84 -10.26 10.31 6.92
CA ASP A 84 -11.02 9.86 5.75
C ASP A 84 -11.21 10.94 4.69
N LYS A 85 -11.54 12.16 5.08
CA LYS A 85 -11.79 13.25 4.14
C LYS A 85 -10.55 13.74 3.40
N LYS A 86 -9.35 13.28 3.79
CA LYS A 86 -8.09 13.69 3.17
C LYS A 86 -7.39 12.55 2.42
N ILE A 87 -7.98 11.36 2.35
CA ILE A 87 -7.30 10.19 1.77
C ILE A 87 -6.98 10.35 0.29
N PHE A 88 -7.72 11.19 -0.44
CA PHE A 88 -7.45 11.46 -1.85
C PHE A 88 -6.61 12.72 -2.08
N ALA A 89 -6.23 13.43 -1.01
CA ALA A 89 -5.48 14.69 -1.12
C ALA A 89 -3.98 14.44 -1.27
N PHE A 90 -3.59 13.70 -2.30
CA PHE A 90 -2.19 13.51 -2.64
C PHE A 90 -2.02 13.48 -4.14
N LYS A 91 -0.83 13.83 -4.60
CA LYS A 91 -0.44 13.76 -6.01
C LYS A 91 0.66 12.74 -6.18
N ILE A 92 0.59 11.96 -7.24
CA ILE A 92 1.54 10.88 -7.47
C ILE A 92 1.73 10.71 -8.98
N SER A 93 2.95 10.43 -9.40
CA SER A 93 3.25 10.15 -10.80
C SER A 93 2.66 8.81 -11.20
N VAL A 94 2.49 8.61 -12.51
CA VAL A 94 1.97 7.35 -13.06
C VAL A 94 2.87 6.18 -12.66
N GLY A 95 4.19 6.36 -12.70
CA GLY A 95 5.13 5.32 -12.32
C GLY A 95 5.05 4.94 -10.84
N SER A 96 4.99 5.93 -9.97
CA SER A 96 4.85 5.69 -8.54
C SER A 96 3.48 5.10 -8.19
N LEU A 97 2.43 5.52 -8.89
CA LEU A 97 1.09 4.94 -8.71
C LEU A 97 1.07 3.47 -9.11
N ALA A 98 1.79 3.08 -10.17
CA ALA A 98 1.88 1.68 -10.56
C ALA A 98 2.50 0.82 -9.44
N LYS A 99 3.53 1.33 -8.78
CA LYS A 99 4.16 0.65 -7.64
C LYS A 99 3.21 0.57 -6.44
N LEU A 100 2.58 1.69 -6.10
CA LEU A 100 1.59 1.74 -5.02
C LEU A 100 0.44 0.74 -5.28
N SER A 101 -0.08 0.73 -6.49
CA SER A 101 -1.19 -0.14 -6.88
C SER A 101 -0.80 -1.62 -6.77
N ALA A 102 0.40 -1.99 -7.23
CA ALA A 102 0.88 -3.36 -7.15
C ALA A 102 1.06 -3.81 -5.69
N VAL A 103 1.62 -2.95 -4.86
CA VAL A 103 1.81 -3.23 -3.43
C VAL A 103 0.46 -3.35 -2.72
N ALA A 104 -0.47 -2.44 -2.99
CA ALA A 104 -1.81 -2.48 -2.39
C ALA A 104 -2.55 -3.76 -2.74
N GLU A 105 -2.53 -4.13 -4.02
CA GLU A 105 -3.18 -5.36 -4.49
C GLU A 105 -2.56 -6.60 -3.85
N ASN A 106 -1.24 -6.69 -3.85
CA ASN A 106 -0.53 -7.82 -3.25
C ASN A 106 -0.81 -7.92 -1.75
N TYR A 107 -0.80 -6.78 -1.05
CA TYR A 107 -1.10 -6.74 0.38
C TYR A 107 -2.53 -7.19 0.65
N ALA A 108 -3.49 -6.69 -0.12
CA ALA A 108 -4.90 -7.06 0.01
C ALA A 108 -5.10 -8.56 -0.24
N LEU A 109 -4.52 -9.09 -1.31
CA LEU A 109 -4.64 -10.52 -1.62
C LEU A 109 -4.01 -11.40 -0.54
N THR A 110 -2.92 -10.96 0.07
CA THR A 110 -2.23 -11.70 1.12
C THR A 110 -3.06 -11.77 2.41
N HIS A 111 -3.73 -10.68 2.77
CA HIS A 111 -4.42 -10.57 4.06
C HIS A 111 -5.92 -10.77 3.99
N LEU A 112 -6.53 -10.78 2.79
CA LEU A 112 -7.96 -10.96 2.62
C LEU A 112 -8.39 -12.42 2.46
N ASP A 113 -7.57 -13.35 2.87
CA ASP A 113 -7.92 -14.76 2.73
C ASP A 113 -9.19 -15.10 3.52
N LYS A 114 -9.30 -14.64 4.76
CA LYS A 114 -10.50 -14.81 5.58
C LYS A 114 -11.59 -13.77 5.29
N PRO A 115 -11.26 -12.45 5.26
CA PRO A 115 -12.26 -11.45 4.88
C PRO A 115 -12.69 -11.52 3.42
N LEU A 116 -11.98 -12.26 2.54
CA LEU A 116 -12.35 -12.41 1.13
C LEU A 116 -13.75 -13.00 0.98
N LYS A 117 -14.12 -13.93 1.83
CA LYS A 117 -15.48 -14.49 1.82
C LYS A 117 -16.52 -13.43 2.14
N SER A 118 -16.24 -12.57 3.15
CA SER A 118 -17.11 -11.44 3.50
C SER A 118 -17.10 -10.37 2.41
N TYR A 119 -15.94 -10.10 1.82
CA TYR A 119 -15.81 -9.14 0.73
C TYR A 119 -16.53 -9.62 -0.54
N ALA A 120 -16.36 -10.88 -0.90
CA ALA A 120 -17.05 -11.48 -2.03
C ALA A 120 -18.56 -11.45 -1.81
N PHE A 121 -19.01 -11.74 -0.57
CA PHE A 121 -20.42 -11.64 -0.20
C PHE A 121 -20.90 -10.18 -0.34
N LEU A 122 -20.17 -9.24 0.22
CA LEU A 122 -20.51 -7.81 0.15
C LEU A 122 -20.60 -7.36 -1.31
N LYS A 123 -19.64 -7.78 -2.14
CA LYS A 123 -19.60 -7.43 -3.55
C LYS A 123 -20.80 -8.04 -4.31
N SER A 124 -21.28 -9.19 -3.87
CA SER A 124 -22.44 -9.84 -4.51
C SER A 124 -23.77 -9.15 -4.19
N VAL A 125 -23.85 -8.41 -3.07
CA VAL A 125 -25.08 -7.73 -2.66
C VAL A 125 -25.09 -6.24 -3.02
N LEU A 126 -23.94 -5.66 -3.41
CA LEU A 126 -23.87 -4.28 -3.88
C LEU A 126 -24.30 -4.18 -5.34
N PRO A 127 -24.98 -3.08 -5.72
CA PRO A 127 -25.42 -2.89 -7.11
C PRO A 127 -24.27 -2.70 -8.09
#